data_b1cd39c50afb43c4391109ef41a20db1
#
_entry.id   b1cd39c50afb43c4391109ef41a20db1
#
_cell.length_a   1.000
_cell.length_b   1.000
_cell.length_c   1.000
_cell.angle_alpha   90.00
_cell.angle_beta   90.00
_cell.angle_gamma   90.00
#
_symmetry.space_group_name_H-M   'P 1'
#
loop_
_entity.id
_entity.type
_entity.pdbx_description
1 polymer ?
#
loop_
_entity_poly.entity_id
_entity_poly.type
_entity_poly.pdbx_seq_one_letter_code
_entity_poly.pdbx_strand_id
1 'polypeptide(L)'
;MKNIFRLIFVLSITIGFIYPGCVSCNVNKVKSVLPNGDFITKVNQDGIVKGLVLASCGMCNFGTKERTCSLSIQINEKAYSVKGSHIDDHGDSHAKDGFCNAVRVAKVSGKVEKNNFIA
;
A
#
# COMPACT_ATOMS: atom_id res chain seq x y z
N MET A 1 -10.74 11.12 59.60
CA MET A 1 -10.61 11.91 58.35
C MET A 1 -9.41 11.55 57.50
N LYS A 2 -8.28 11.14 58.04
CA LYS A 2 -7.10 10.75 57.21
C LYS A 2 -7.27 9.48 56.39
N ASN A 3 -8.11 8.54 56.80
CA ASN A 3 -8.31 7.28 56.10
C ASN A 3 -9.30 7.38 54.93
N ILE A 4 -10.23 8.32 54.96
CA ILE A 4 -11.18 8.54 53.89
C ILE A 4 -10.49 9.12 52.65
N PHE A 5 -9.54 10.03 52.85
CA PHE A 5 -8.76 10.58 51.74
C PHE A 5 -7.86 9.54 51.04
N ARG A 6 -7.33 8.58 51.80
CA ARG A 6 -6.54 7.48 51.22
C ARG A 6 -7.40 6.52 50.41
N LEU A 7 -8.64 6.27 50.84
CA LEU A 7 -9.57 5.39 50.13
C LEU A 7 -10.06 6.02 48.81
N ILE A 8 -10.27 7.34 48.80
CA ILE A 8 -10.69 8.04 47.57
C ILE A 8 -9.53 8.11 46.55
N PHE A 9 -8.27 8.20 47.01
CA PHE A 9 -7.11 8.25 46.13
C PHE A 9 -6.79 6.90 45.47
N VAL A 10 -7.10 5.79 46.16
CA VAL A 10 -6.90 4.43 45.62
C VAL A 10 -8.01 4.07 44.63
N LEU A 11 -9.24 4.64 44.79
CA LEU A 11 -10.36 4.34 43.90
C LEU A 11 -10.29 5.10 42.56
N SER A 12 -9.51 6.17 42.49
CA SER A 12 -9.37 6.96 41.27
C SER A 12 -8.32 6.44 40.27
N ILE A 13 -7.55 5.42 40.65
CA ILE A 13 -6.48 4.85 39.79
C ILE A 13 -6.96 3.67 38.95
N THR A 14 -8.19 3.17 39.17
CA THR A 14 -8.74 2.03 38.45
C THR A 14 -9.68 2.39 37.30
N ILE A 15 -9.75 3.67 36.88
CA ILE A 15 -10.35 4.00 35.59
C ILE A 15 -9.33 3.61 34.54
N GLY A 16 -9.26 2.31 34.29
CA GLY A 16 -8.48 1.75 33.22
C GLY A 16 -8.89 2.42 31.92
N PHE A 17 -7.91 2.88 31.19
CA PHE A 17 -8.04 3.33 29.82
C PHE A 17 -8.62 2.18 28.98
N ILE A 18 -9.93 2.12 28.88
CA ILE A 18 -10.58 1.36 27.85
C ILE A 18 -10.35 2.15 26.56
N TYR A 19 -9.23 1.89 25.91
CA TYR A 19 -9.08 2.31 24.53
C TYR A 19 -10.10 1.50 23.73
N PRO A 20 -11.07 2.14 23.07
CA PRO A 20 -11.84 1.44 22.06
C PRO A 20 -10.87 1.13 20.93
N GLY A 21 -10.25 -0.04 21.01
CA GLY A 21 -9.56 -0.60 19.85
C GLY A 21 -10.55 -0.62 18.71
N CYS A 22 -10.16 -0.12 17.54
CA CYS A 22 -10.92 -0.26 16.31
C CYS A 22 -11.19 -1.74 16.03
N VAL A 23 -12.27 -2.28 16.60
CA VAL A 23 -12.73 -3.67 16.35
C VAL A 23 -13.47 -3.75 15.02
N SER A 24 -13.48 -2.70 14.23
CA SER A 24 -14.25 -2.65 12.97
C SER A 24 -13.40 -2.67 11.70
N CYS A 25 -12.19 -3.18 11.76
CA CYS A 25 -11.54 -3.65 10.54
C CYS A 25 -12.14 -5.02 10.20
N ASN A 26 -13.32 -5.00 9.59
CA ASN A 26 -13.93 -6.21 9.04
C ASN A 26 -13.13 -6.63 7.80
N VAL A 27 -12.02 -7.32 8.05
CA VAL A 27 -11.08 -7.81 7.02
C VAL A 27 -11.69 -8.93 6.16
N ASN A 28 -12.94 -9.31 6.46
CA ASN A 28 -13.58 -10.48 5.88
C ASN A 28 -14.33 -10.24 4.56
N LYS A 29 -14.21 -9.06 3.91
CA LYS A 29 -15.00 -8.80 2.69
C LYS A 29 -14.22 -8.39 1.46
N VAL A 30 -12.92 -8.46 1.48
CA VAL A 30 -12.16 -8.41 0.23
C VAL A 30 -11.47 -9.76 0.06
N LYS A 31 -12.22 -10.73 -0.44
CA LYS A 31 -11.63 -11.84 -1.16
C LYS A 31 -11.09 -11.27 -2.48
N SER A 32 -10.10 -10.37 -2.39
CA SER A 32 -9.25 -10.08 -3.50
C SER A 32 -8.51 -11.38 -3.77
N VAL A 33 -8.88 -12.04 -4.84
CA VAL A 33 -8.10 -13.16 -5.36
C VAL A 33 -6.76 -12.54 -5.73
N LEU A 34 -5.81 -12.59 -4.79
CA LEU A 34 -4.44 -12.17 -5.06
C LEU A 34 -3.94 -13.08 -6.18
N PRO A 35 -3.36 -12.53 -7.24
CA PRO A 35 -2.78 -13.34 -8.29
C PRO A 35 -1.72 -14.24 -7.67
N ASN A 36 -1.69 -15.52 -8.08
CA ASN A 36 -0.69 -16.47 -7.61
C ASN A 36 0.71 -16.04 -8.04
N GLY A 37 1.64 -16.01 -7.09
CA GLY A 37 3.04 -15.69 -7.35
C GLY A 37 3.73 -15.11 -6.12
N ASP A 38 5.03 -14.99 -6.20
CA ASP A 38 5.85 -14.39 -5.16
C ASP A 38 6.03 -12.89 -5.40
N PHE A 39 5.98 -12.12 -4.31
CA PHE A 39 6.29 -10.69 -4.37
C PHE A 39 7.77 -10.47 -4.64
N ILE A 40 8.03 -9.57 -5.57
CA ILE A 40 9.40 -9.12 -5.86
C ILE A 40 9.84 -8.15 -4.76
N THR A 41 10.89 -8.54 -4.04
CA THR A 41 11.45 -7.76 -2.94
C THR A 41 12.71 -6.99 -3.34
N LYS A 42 13.32 -7.33 -4.47
CA LYS A 42 14.51 -6.65 -5.00
C LYS A 42 14.60 -6.81 -6.51
N VAL A 43 15.24 -5.85 -7.15
CA VAL A 43 15.62 -5.93 -8.56
C VAL A 43 16.98 -6.60 -8.66
N ASN A 44 17.10 -7.61 -9.49
CA ASN A 44 18.37 -8.30 -9.75
C ASN A 44 19.35 -7.41 -10.55
N GLN A 45 20.61 -7.83 -10.64
CA GLN A 45 21.65 -7.04 -11.36
C GLN A 45 21.36 -6.92 -12.86
N ASP A 46 20.70 -7.90 -13.46
CA ASP A 46 20.26 -7.90 -14.87
C ASP A 46 19.03 -7.00 -15.11
N GLY A 47 18.40 -6.51 -14.03
CA GLY A 47 17.20 -5.70 -14.06
C GLY A 47 15.92 -6.46 -14.38
N ILE A 48 15.97 -7.77 -14.61
CA ILE A 48 14.79 -8.56 -14.96
C ILE A 48 13.87 -8.70 -13.75
N VAL A 49 12.59 -8.39 -13.95
CA VAL A 49 11.53 -8.49 -12.94
C VAL A 49 10.40 -9.33 -13.49
N LYS A 50 10.07 -10.42 -12.79
CA LYS A 50 8.93 -11.28 -13.12
C LYS A 50 8.28 -11.77 -11.84
N GLY A 51 7.07 -11.31 -11.54
CA GLY A 51 6.35 -11.69 -10.32
C GLY A 51 5.32 -10.66 -9.90
N LEU A 52 4.98 -10.65 -8.61
CA LEU A 52 4.01 -9.73 -8.04
C LEU A 52 4.68 -8.45 -7.53
N VAL A 53 4.07 -7.33 -7.83
CA VAL A 53 4.48 -6.02 -7.34
C VAL A 53 3.25 -5.19 -6.95
N LEU A 54 3.47 -4.10 -6.23
CA LEU A 54 2.44 -3.08 -6.04
C LEU A 54 2.44 -2.16 -7.26
N ALA A 55 1.25 -1.84 -7.77
CA ALA A 55 1.05 -0.94 -8.90
C ALA A 55 0.03 0.14 -8.55
N SER A 56 0.29 1.37 -8.96
CA SER A 56 -0.59 2.51 -8.74
C SER A 56 -0.16 3.72 -9.58
N CYS A 57 -0.91 4.81 -9.49
CA CYS A 57 -0.44 6.11 -9.97
C CYS A 57 0.78 6.55 -9.13
N GLY A 58 1.90 6.77 -9.79
CA GLY A 58 3.15 7.15 -9.12
C GLY A 58 3.02 8.45 -8.33
N MET A 59 2.45 9.48 -8.92
CA MET A 59 2.23 10.77 -8.28
C MET A 59 1.25 10.68 -7.11
N CYS A 60 0.14 9.95 -7.28
CA CYS A 60 -0.94 9.91 -6.29
C CYS A 60 -0.59 9.07 -5.06
N ASN A 61 0.08 7.92 -5.25
CA ASN A 61 0.21 6.92 -4.19
C ASN A 61 1.66 6.53 -3.86
N PHE A 62 2.62 6.80 -4.73
CA PHE A 62 4.04 6.44 -4.51
C PHE A 62 4.96 7.65 -4.34
N GLY A 63 4.40 8.87 -4.38
CA GLY A 63 5.16 10.09 -4.16
C GLY A 63 6.22 10.37 -5.22
N THR A 64 6.02 9.91 -6.46
CA THR A 64 6.94 10.22 -7.56
C THR A 64 6.82 11.69 -7.95
N LYS A 65 7.91 12.26 -8.50
CA LYS A 65 7.96 13.68 -8.92
C LYS A 65 7.34 13.93 -10.30
N GLU A 66 6.63 12.96 -10.86
CA GLU A 66 5.95 13.12 -12.13
C GLU A 66 4.80 14.14 -11.99
N ARG A 67 4.56 14.92 -13.03
CA ARG A 67 3.54 15.97 -13.03
C ARG A 67 2.18 15.51 -13.55
N THR A 68 2.08 14.27 -13.99
CA THR A 68 0.89 13.67 -14.56
C THR A 68 0.63 12.31 -13.92
N CYS A 69 -0.65 11.90 -13.92
CA CYS A 69 -0.99 10.54 -13.53
C CYS A 69 -0.35 9.55 -14.50
N SER A 70 0.61 8.78 -14.01
CA SER A 70 1.28 7.74 -14.77
C SER A 70 1.34 6.45 -13.96
N LEU A 71 1.27 5.33 -14.66
CA LEU A 71 1.38 4.03 -14.03
C LEU A 71 2.80 3.84 -13.51
N SER A 72 2.90 3.42 -12.26
CA SER A 72 4.15 3.06 -11.61
C SER A 72 4.02 1.74 -10.87
N ILE A 73 5.12 1.04 -10.70
CA ILE A 73 5.22 -0.12 -9.82
C ILE A 73 6.15 0.20 -8.66
N GLN A 74 5.93 -0.45 -7.53
CA GLN A 74 6.79 -0.31 -6.36
C GLN A 74 7.41 -1.66 -5.99
N ILE A 75 8.73 -1.66 -5.83
CA ILE A 75 9.53 -2.80 -5.38
C ILE A 75 10.39 -2.31 -4.22
N ASN A 76 10.18 -2.90 -3.02
CA ASN A 76 10.93 -2.54 -1.82
C ASN A 76 10.99 -1.02 -1.60
N GLU A 77 9.81 -0.37 -1.53
CA GLU A 77 9.64 1.08 -1.29
C GLU A 77 10.16 2.01 -2.40
N LYS A 78 10.80 1.47 -3.43
CA LYS A 78 11.23 2.25 -4.59
C LYS A 78 10.21 2.16 -5.72
N ALA A 79 9.76 3.33 -6.22
CA ALA A 79 8.85 3.41 -7.34
C ALA A 79 9.61 3.48 -8.68
N TYR A 80 9.06 2.80 -9.68
CA TYR A 80 9.55 2.79 -11.05
C TYR A 80 8.41 3.16 -11.98
N SER A 81 8.62 4.15 -12.86
CA SER A 81 7.64 4.55 -13.86
C SER A 81 7.51 3.47 -14.94
N VAL A 82 6.30 3.04 -15.23
CA VAL A 82 6.04 2.00 -16.24
C VAL A 82 6.10 2.60 -17.64
N LYS A 83 6.84 1.93 -18.51
CA LYS A 83 6.89 2.21 -19.95
C LYS A 83 6.37 0.98 -20.70
N GLY A 84 5.62 1.22 -21.76
CA GLY A 84 4.98 0.17 -22.56
C GLY A 84 3.55 -0.17 -22.17
N SER A 85 3.02 0.42 -21.07
CA SER A 85 1.62 0.34 -20.69
C SER A 85 1.18 1.66 -20.08
N HIS A 86 -0.04 2.09 -20.40
CA HIS A 86 -0.63 3.31 -19.88
C HIS A 86 -1.54 3.03 -18.68
N ILE A 87 -1.72 4.02 -17.79
CA ILE A 87 -2.52 3.84 -16.58
C ILE A 87 -3.99 3.49 -16.89
N ASP A 88 -4.53 3.99 -17.98
CA ASP A 88 -5.92 3.76 -18.40
C ASP A 88 -6.10 2.51 -19.28
N ASP A 89 -5.03 1.80 -19.65
CA ASP A 89 -5.11 0.52 -20.37
C ASP A 89 -5.74 -0.58 -19.51
N HIS A 90 -5.83 -0.37 -18.21
CA HIS A 90 -6.29 -1.32 -17.20
C HIS A 90 -7.63 -0.94 -16.56
N GLY A 91 -8.41 -0.09 -17.20
CA GLY A 91 -9.67 0.45 -16.72
C GLY A 91 -9.57 1.92 -16.33
N ASP A 92 -10.69 2.50 -15.88
CA ASP A 92 -10.73 3.90 -15.46
C ASP A 92 -9.83 4.13 -14.23
N SER A 93 -8.75 4.86 -14.43
CA SER A 93 -7.77 5.16 -13.37
C SER A 93 -8.35 6.00 -12.21
N HIS A 94 -9.43 6.76 -12.47
CA HIS A 94 -10.11 7.60 -11.49
C HIS A 94 -11.32 6.93 -10.83
N ALA A 95 -11.69 5.71 -11.24
CA ALA A 95 -12.69 4.92 -10.54
C ALA A 95 -12.32 4.70 -9.07
N LYS A 96 -13.29 4.34 -8.23
CA LYS A 96 -13.08 4.13 -6.79
C LYS A 96 -11.93 3.16 -6.47
N ASP A 97 -11.75 2.15 -7.29
CA ASP A 97 -10.69 1.13 -7.22
C ASP A 97 -9.63 1.30 -8.31
N GLY A 98 -9.67 2.41 -9.06
CA GLY A 98 -8.70 2.74 -10.08
C GLY A 98 -7.32 3.11 -9.50
N PHE A 99 -6.30 3.12 -10.35
CA PHE A 99 -4.91 3.32 -9.92
C PHE A 99 -4.61 4.70 -9.30
N CYS A 100 -5.44 5.71 -9.54
CA CYS A 100 -5.29 7.01 -8.86
C CYS A 100 -5.80 6.97 -7.41
N ASN A 101 -6.72 6.07 -7.10
CA ASN A 101 -7.37 5.96 -5.79
C ASN A 101 -6.94 4.74 -4.98
N ALA A 102 -6.30 3.76 -5.60
CA ALA A 102 -5.94 2.52 -4.94
C ALA A 102 -4.56 1.99 -5.38
N VAL A 103 -3.85 1.38 -4.45
CA VAL A 103 -2.68 0.55 -4.73
C VAL A 103 -3.16 -0.88 -4.96
N ARG A 104 -2.76 -1.47 -6.07
CA ARG A 104 -3.19 -2.81 -6.48
C ARG A 104 -2.00 -3.76 -6.61
N VAL A 105 -2.23 -5.04 -6.43
CA VAL A 105 -1.25 -6.07 -6.72
C VAL A 105 -1.32 -6.41 -8.20
N ALA A 106 -0.20 -6.33 -8.89
CA ALA A 106 -0.08 -6.66 -10.30
C ALA A 106 0.99 -7.73 -10.51
N LYS A 107 0.72 -8.66 -11.43
CA LYS A 107 1.73 -9.60 -11.94
C LYS A 107 2.40 -8.97 -13.14
N VAL A 108 3.70 -8.79 -13.06
CA VAL A 108 4.47 -8.11 -14.10
C VAL A 108 5.58 -8.99 -14.65
N SER A 109 5.98 -8.70 -15.88
CA SER A 109 7.16 -9.24 -16.52
C SER A 109 7.80 -8.16 -17.36
N GLY A 110 9.05 -7.83 -17.10
CA GLY A 110 9.75 -6.76 -17.81
C GLY A 110 11.13 -6.51 -17.24
N LYS A 111 11.68 -5.34 -17.51
CA LYS A 111 13.03 -4.96 -17.09
C LYS A 111 13.06 -3.60 -16.44
N VAL A 112 13.76 -3.49 -15.34
CA VAL A 112 14.05 -2.20 -14.72
C VAL A 112 15.31 -1.61 -15.35
N GLU A 113 15.19 -0.38 -15.86
CA GLU A 113 16.29 0.42 -16.38
C GLU A 113 16.26 1.80 -15.70
N LYS A 114 17.25 2.08 -14.86
CA LYS A 114 17.30 3.31 -14.03
C LYS A 114 16.06 3.43 -13.14
N ASN A 115 15.17 4.38 -13.42
CA ASN A 115 13.93 4.62 -12.69
C ASN A 115 12.67 4.19 -13.47
N ASN A 116 12.85 3.45 -14.56
CA ASN A 116 11.75 2.97 -15.39
C ASN A 116 11.64 1.45 -15.31
N PHE A 117 10.43 0.96 -15.40
CA PHE A 117 10.10 -0.43 -15.66
C PHE A 117 9.56 -0.53 -17.08
N ILE A 118 10.24 -1.30 -17.90
CA ILE A 118 9.88 -1.54 -19.30
C ILE A 118 9.09 -2.84 -19.33
N ALA A 119 7.79 -2.73 -19.59
CA ALA A 119 6.86 -3.86 -19.63
C ALA A 119 6.94 -4.61 -20.97
#